data_3cb19ef0cc13375839cd74639afebd8a
#
_entry.id   3cb19ef0cc13375839cd74639afebd8a
#
_cell.length_a   1.000
_cell.length_b   1.000
_cell.length_c   1.000
_cell.angle_alpha   90.00
_cell.angle_beta   90.00
_cell.angle_gamma   90.00
#
_symmetry.space_group_name_H-M   'P 1'
#
loop_
_entity.id
_entity.type
_entity.pdbx_description
1 polymer ?
#
loop_
_entity_poly.entity_id
_entity_poly.type
_entity_poly.pdbx_seq_one_letter_code
_entity_poly.pdbx_strand_id
1 'polypeptide(L)'
;DSSRNVAKVKVSDISLNYLGNTLYMTQSAYERAFGRSARLNGIFVLLKGSSADQIAFSKKLKSDGWLSISSTAEHWENFEANFTIINSVVVLVTFMAACLSFVVVFTLSNTNISERKRELATIKVLGFRRGEVHHYVNKETLILTAIGAALGVPLGGLLAESFTYILQMPSLYFDVEVEPLSYVLAVVLSFGFTFIVNLATNRTLNKIDMVGALKSAE
;
A
#
# COMPACT_ATOMS: atom_id res chain seq x y z
N ASP A 1 26.85 32.15 4.29
CA ASP A 1 27.13 33.53 4.62
C ASP A 1 26.51 33.86 5.98
N SER A 2 27.35 34.04 7.01
CA SER A 2 26.96 34.07 8.43
C SER A 2 26.39 35.45 8.91
N SER A 3 26.00 36.31 8.03
CA SER A 3 25.28 37.53 8.40
C SER A 3 23.78 37.23 8.42
N ARG A 4 23.21 37.11 9.63
CA ARG A 4 21.76 37.01 9.87
C ARG A 4 21.02 38.24 9.40
N ASN A 5 20.91 38.46 8.09
CA ASN A 5 19.97 39.41 7.55
C ASN A 5 18.57 38.77 7.57
N VAL A 6 17.82 39.08 8.62
CA VAL A 6 16.42 38.66 8.76
C VAL A 6 15.54 39.71 8.13
N ALA A 7 14.80 39.36 7.10
CA ALA A 7 13.80 40.23 6.50
C ALA A 7 12.39 39.68 6.79
N LYS A 8 11.46 40.56 7.16
CA LYS A 8 10.04 40.17 7.28
C LYS A 8 9.36 40.39 5.94
N VAL A 9 8.80 39.34 5.39
CA VAL A 9 8.07 39.37 4.11
C VAL A 9 6.65 38.85 4.34
N LYS A 10 5.69 39.39 3.59
CA LYS A 10 4.31 38.92 3.60
C LYS A 10 4.21 37.75 2.66
N VAL A 11 3.73 36.60 3.17
CA VAL A 11 3.43 35.43 2.35
C VAL A 11 2.17 35.73 1.54
N SER A 12 2.25 35.58 0.22
CA SER A 12 1.13 35.78 -0.71
C SER A 12 0.36 34.51 -0.95
N ASP A 13 1.06 33.40 -1.03
CA ASP A 13 0.46 32.10 -1.30
C ASP A 13 1.38 30.97 -0.82
N ILE A 14 0.83 29.76 -0.65
CA ILE A 14 1.55 28.56 -0.24
C ILE A 14 1.44 27.53 -1.36
N SER A 15 2.58 27.16 -1.92
CA SER A 15 2.67 26.10 -2.92
C SER A 15 3.04 24.78 -2.25
N LEU A 16 2.33 23.70 -2.59
CA LEU A 16 2.66 22.35 -2.14
C LEU A 16 3.95 21.90 -2.81
N ASN A 17 4.99 21.74 -2.02
CA ASN A 17 6.26 21.13 -2.43
C ASN A 17 6.42 19.79 -1.71
N TYR A 18 6.50 18.71 -2.47
CA TYR A 18 6.69 17.37 -1.91
C TYR A 18 8.13 17.13 -1.44
N LEU A 19 9.09 17.84 -2.02
CA LEU A 19 10.53 17.69 -1.75
C LEU A 19 11.14 19.05 -1.44
N GLY A 20 11.66 19.20 -0.23
CA GLY A 20 12.41 20.38 0.21
C GLY A 20 11.54 21.59 0.52
N ASN A 21 12.10 22.49 1.33
CA ASN A 21 11.47 23.75 1.68
C ASN A 21 12.02 24.85 0.76
N THR A 22 11.21 25.33 -0.17
CA THR A 22 11.61 26.35 -1.14
C THR A 22 10.75 27.61 -0.96
N LEU A 23 11.40 28.76 -0.98
CA LEU A 23 10.75 30.06 -1.00
C LEU A 23 10.85 30.66 -2.40
N TYR A 24 9.70 30.93 -2.99
CA TYR A 24 9.63 31.62 -4.28
C TYR A 24 9.34 33.09 -4.04
N MET A 25 10.13 33.97 -4.64
CA MET A 25 9.86 35.41 -4.62
C MET A 25 10.35 36.08 -5.91
N THR A 26 9.73 37.18 -6.26
CA THR A 26 10.19 37.97 -7.40
C THR A 26 11.49 38.70 -7.06
N GLN A 27 12.31 39.02 -8.08
CA GLN A 27 13.54 39.75 -7.90
C GLN A 27 13.29 41.11 -7.19
N SER A 28 12.24 41.81 -7.58
CA SER A 28 11.86 43.07 -6.98
C SER A 28 11.43 42.96 -5.50
N ALA A 29 10.82 41.83 -5.11
CA ALA A 29 10.50 41.54 -3.71
C ALA A 29 11.78 41.24 -2.91
N TYR A 30 12.71 40.49 -3.49
CA TYR A 30 14.00 40.20 -2.87
C TYR A 30 14.83 41.47 -2.64
N GLU A 31 14.94 42.32 -3.64
CA GLU A 31 15.70 43.59 -3.55
C GLU A 31 15.11 44.53 -2.50
N ARG A 32 13.79 44.61 -2.42
CA ARG A 32 13.10 45.40 -1.37
C ARG A 32 13.30 44.83 0.04
N ALA A 33 13.30 43.52 0.17
CA ALA A 33 13.41 42.85 1.48
C ALA A 33 14.84 42.88 2.02
N PHE A 34 15.84 42.74 1.15
CA PHE A 34 17.24 42.55 1.53
C PHE A 34 18.15 43.71 1.17
N GLY A 35 17.66 44.72 0.44
CA GLY A 35 18.42 45.90 0.04
C GLY A 35 19.61 45.63 -0.88
N ARG A 36 19.62 44.48 -1.55
CA ARG A 36 20.70 44.07 -2.45
C ARG A 36 20.12 43.33 -3.67
N SER A 37 20.82 43.43 -4.79
CA SER A 37 20.43 42.69 -6.00
C SER A 37 20.60 41.19 -5.84
N ALA A 38 19.66 40.41 -6.39
CA ALA A 38 19.73 38.96 -6.40
C ALA A 38 20.87 38.52 -7.32
N ARG A 39 21.75 37.66 -6.83
CA ARG A 39 22.78 37.01 -7.66
C ARG A 39 22.19 35.81 -8.34
N LEU A 40 22.25 35.78 -9.67
CA LEU A 40 21.88 34.60 -10.43
C LEU A 40 22.97 33.52 -10.25
N ASN A 41 22.60 32.38 -9.74
CA ASN A 41 23.49 31.25 -9.50
C ASN A 41 23.06 29.99 -10.27
N GLY A 42 21.96 30.03 -10.98
CA GLY A 42 21.44 28.91 -11.77
C GLY A 42 20.55 29.37 -12.92
N ILE A 43 20.39 28.52 -13.88
CA ILE A 43 19.53 28.73 -15.05
C ILE A 43 18.66 27.48 -15.22
N PHE A 44 17.36 27.68 -15.39
CA PHE A 44 16.44 26.61 -15.82
C PHE A 44 16.35 26.63 -17.34
N VAL A 45 16.64 25.50 -17.95
CA VAL A 45 16.59 25.32 -19.42
C VAL A 45 15.53 24.28 -19.77
N LEU A 46 14.60 24.66 -20.63
CA LEU A 46 13.64 23.72 -21.21
C LEU A 46 14.21 23.18 -22.51
N LEU A 47 14.52 21.88 -22.53
CA LEU A 47 15.02 21.19 -23.71
C LEU A 47 13.87 20.56 -24.48
N LYS A 48 13.91 20.68 -25.80
CA LYS A 48 13.04 19.96 -26.71
C LYS A 48 13.74 18.65 -27.10
N GLY A 49 13.04 17.54 -27.07
CA GLY A 49 13.59 16.23 -27.42
C GLY A 49 13.13 15.12 -26.45
N SER A 50 13.58 13.92 -26.72
CA SER A 50 13.30 12.75 -25.87
C SER A 50 14.08 12.83 -24.54
N SER A 51 13.65 12.04 -23.54
CA SER A 51 14.38 11.92 -22.26
C SER A 51 15.83 11.50 -22.46
N ALA A 52 16.10 10.63 -23.45
CA ALA A 52 17.46 10.19 -23.79
C ALA A 52 18.33 11.35 -24.30
N ASP A 53 17.77 12.24 -25.14
CA ASP A 53 18.49 13.42 -25.64
C ASP A 53 18.80 14.40 -24.52
N GLN A 54 17.87 14.60 -23.58
CA GLN A 54 18.05 15.45 -22.41
C GLN A 54 19.16 14.92 -21.49
N ILE A 55 19.19 13.61 -21.26
CA ILE A 55 20.24 12.95 -20.45
C ILE A 55 21.60 13.05 -21.18
N ALA A 56 21.65 12.81 -22.49
CA ALA A 56 22.88 12.95 -23.26
C ALA A 56 23.43 14.37 -23.19
N PHE A 57 22.55 15.37 -23.31
CA PHE A 57 22.92 16.78 -23.20
C PHE A 57 23.44 17.13 -21.80
N SER A 58 22.79 16.65 -20.74
CA SER A 58 23.24 16.88 -19.36
C SER A 58 24.62 16.27 -19.10
N LYS A 59 24.87 15.05 -19.60
CA LYS A 59 26.17 14.39 -19.52
C LYS A 59 27.26 15.17 -20.26
N LYS A 60 26.94 15.70 -21.44
CA LYS A 60 27.86 16.55 -22.22
C LYS A 60 28.23 17.82 -21.45
N LEU A 61 27.26 18.53 -20.89
CA LEU A 61 27.53 19.71 -20.09
C LEU A 61 28.37 19.42 -18.85
N LYS A 62 28.15 18.26 -18.20
CA LYS A 62 28.99 17.82 -17.07
C LYS A 62 30.45 17.60 -17.51
N SER A 63 30.68 17.07 -18.72
CA SER A 63 32.05 16.91 -19.27
C SER A 63 32.69 18.23 -19.63
N ASP A 64 31.94 19.24 -20.00
CA ASP A 64 32.41 20.58 -20.38
C ASP A 64 32.74 21.48 -19.13
N GLY A 65 32.69 20.91 -17.93
CA GLY A 65 33.17 21.56 -16.70
C GLY A 65 32.14 22.37 -15.93
N TRP A 66 30.84 22.22 -16.22
CA TRP A 66 29.80 22.85 -15.42
C TRP A 66 29.70 22.22 -14.03
N LEU A 67 29.66 23.07 -13.00
CA LEU A 67 29.82 22.64 -11.61
C LEU A 67 28.62 21.81 -11.07
N SER A 68 27.42 22.10 -11.54
CA SER A 68 26.23 21.37 -11.09
C SER A 68 25.16 21.38 -12.19
N ILE A 69 24.81 20.22 -12.65
CA ILE A 69 23.75 20.03 -13.64
C ILE A 69 22.78 19.01 -13.09
N SER A 70 21.52 19.41 -13.02
CA SER A 70 20.40 18.58 -12.61
C SER A 70 19.46 18.41 -13.81
N SER A 71 19.27 17.20 -14.28
CA SER A 71 18.34 16.88 -15.37
C SER A 71 17.10 16.20 -14.79
N THR A 72 15.92 16.74 -15.07
CA THR A 72 14.65 16.14 -14.67
C THR A 72 14.48 14.74 -15.25
N ALA A 73 14.94 14.49 -16.48
CA ALA A 73 14.89 13.18 -17.10
C ALA A 73 15.78 12.15 -16.38
N GLU A 74 17.01 12.57 -15.97
CA GLU A 74 17.92 11.71 -15.19
C GLU A 74 17.36 11.41 -13.80
N HIS A 75 16.73 12.40 -13.15
CA HIS A 75 16.05 12.18 -11.87
C HIS A 75 14.86 11.25 -12.01
N TRP A 76 14.07 11.37 -13.08
CA TRP A 76 12.93 10.51 -13.32
C TRP A 76 13.34 9.06 -13.52
N GLU A 77 14.39 8.80 -14.29
CA GLU A 77 14.94 7.45 -14.49
C GLU A 77 15.40 6.82 -13.15
N ASN A 78 16.09 7.60 -12.31
CA ASN A 78 16.50 7.16 -10.98
C ASN A 78 15.32 6.92 -10.06
N PHE A 79 14.27 7.75 -10.12
CA PHE A 79 13.03 7.56 -9.37
C PHE A 79 12.35 6.26 -9.80
N GLU A 80 12.19 6.02 -11.08
CA GLU A 80 11.54 4.82 -11.61
C GLU A 80 12.27 3.54 -11.15
N ALA A 81 13.58 3.53 -11.17
CA ALA A 81 14.38 2.43 -10.64
C ALA A 81 14.13 2.19 -9.14
N ASN A 82 14.09 3.25 -8.32
CA ASN A 82 13.80 3.16 -6.90
C ASN A 82 12.36 2.68 -6.63
N PHE A 83 11.39 3.16 -7.40
CA PHE A 83 9.99 2.70 -7.29
C PHE A 83 9.84 1.23 -7.66
N THR A 84 10.62 0.71 -8.58
CA THR A 84 10.63 -0.73 -8.91
C THR A 84 11.04 -1.57 -7.71
N ILE A 85 12.04 -1.13 -6.94
CA ILE A 85 12.47 -1.81 -5.70
C ILE A 85 11.37 -1.76 -4.65
N ILE A 86 10.78 -0.58 -4.43
CA ILE A 86 9.69 -0.39 -3.47
C ILE A 86 8.49 -1.28 -3.85
N ASN A 87 8.10 -1.28 -5.12
CA ASN A 87 7.01 -2.12 -5.60
C ASN A 87 7.28 -3.61 -5.39
N SER A 88 8.51 -4.07 -5.57
CA SER A 88 8.91 -5.46 -5.30
C SER A 88 8.74 -5.82 -3.84
N VAL A 89 9.09 -4.92 -2.92
CA VAL A 89 8.87 -5.11 -1.48
C VAL A 89 7.38 -5.14 -1.14
N VAL A 90 6.59 -4.25 -1.74
CA VAL A 90 5.12 -4.22 -1.54
C VAL A 90 4.49 -5.54 -2.01
N VAL A 91 4.88 -6.04 -3.18
CA VAL A 91 4.39 -7.34 -3.70
C VAL A 91 4.77 -8.47 -2.75
N LEU A 92 6.00 -8.50 -2.24
CA LEU A 92 6.46 -9.50 -1.29
C LEU A 92 5.63 -9.48 0.01
N VAL A 93 5.45 -8.29 0.60
CA VAL A 93 4.67 -8.12 1.84
C VAL A 93 3.20 -8.52 1.62
N THR A 94 2.62 -8.13 0.49
CA THR A 94 1.25 -8.51 0.12
C THR A 94 1.12 -10.03 -0.02
N PHE A 95 2.08 -10.68 -0.65
CA PHE A 95 2.11 -12.13 -0.78
C PHE A 95 2.22 -12.82 0.59
N MET A 96 3.09 -12.35 1.47
CA MET A 96 3.21 -12.88 2.83
C MET A 96 1.92 -12.69 3.64
N ALA A 97 1.28 -11.53 3.53
CA ALA A 97 -0.01 -11.25 4.16
C ALA A 97 -1.11 -12.19 3.64
N ALA A 98 -1.12 -12.47 2.34
CA ALA A 98 -2.02 -13.42 1.71
C ALA A 98 -1.81 -14.84 2.23
N CYS A 99 -0.56 -15.30 2.35
CA CYS A 99 -0.22 -16.61 2.91
C CYS A 99 -0.66 -16.70 4.38
N LEU A 100 -0.42 -15.67 5.18
CA LEU A 100 -0.86 -15.63 6.58
C LEU A 100 -2.38 -15.70 6.69
N SER A 101 -3.09 -14.91 5.90
CA SER A 101 -4.56 -14.93 5.84
C SER A 101 -5.09 -16.32 5.48
N PHE A 102 -4.49 -16.96 4.48
CA PHE A 102 -4.86 -18.32 4.10
C PHE A 102 -4.68 -19.31 5.26
N VAL A 103 -3.53 -19.29 5.93
CA VAL A 103 -3.23 -20.19 7.06
C VAL A 103 -4.21 -19.98 8.22
N VAL A 104 -4.49 -18.73 8.56
CA VAL A 104 -5.41 -18.38 9.65
C VAL A 104 -6.83 -18.86 9.34
N VAL A 105 -7.37 -18.53 8.17
CA VAL A 105 -8.73 -18.93 7.78
C VAL A 105 -8.83 -20.45 7.66
N PHE A 106 -7.82 -21.11 7.10
CA PHE A 106 -7.78 -22.57 6.98
C PHE A 106 -7.75 -23.27 8.34
N THR A 107 -6.92 -22.77 9.26
CA THR A 107 -6.81 -23.32 10.62
C THR A 107 -8.13 -23.12 11.38
N LEU A 108 -8.70 -21.91 11.31
CA LEU A 108 -9.96 -21.59 11.94
C LEU A 108 -11.10 -22.47 11.43
N SER A 109 -11.19 -22.65 10.10
CA SER A 109 -12.20 -23.53 9.49
C SER A 109 -12.03 -24.98 9.91
N ASN A 110 -10.81 -25.50 9.96
CA ASN A 110 -10.55 -26.88 10.40
C ASN A 110 -10.88 -27.08 11.88
N THR A 111 -10.53 -26.12 12.74
CA THR A 111 -10.85 -26.18 14.17
C THR A 111 -12.37 -26.17 14.37
N ASN A 112 -13.07 -25.25 13.73
CA ASN A 112 -14.54 -25.15 13.81
C ASN A 112 -15.22 -26.46 13.36
N ILE A 113 -14.75 -27.09 12.27
CA ILE A 113 -15.26 -28.38 11.83
C ILE A 113 -14.95 -29.47 12.83
N SER A 114 -13.76 -29.48 13.44
CA SER A 114 -13.35 -30.50 14.40
C SER A 114 -14.17 -30.42 15.69
N GLU A 115 -14.46 -29.22 16.18
CA GLU A 115 -15.28 -28.98 17.36
C GLU A 115 -16.75 -29.40 17.14
N ARG A 116 -17.28 -29.13 15.92
CA ARG A 116 -18.67 -29.48 15.56
C ARG A 116 -18.82 -30.82 14.84
N LYS A 117 -17.79 -31.65 14.86
CA LYS A 117 -17.79 -32.95 14.13
C LYS A 117 -18.99 -33.84 14.47
N ARG A 118 -19.40 -33.86 15.73
CA ARG A 118 -20.57 -34.64 16.19
C ARG A 118 -21.88 -34.07 15.65
N GLU A 119 -22.07 -32.75 15.72
CA GLU A 119 -23.26 -32.07 15.19
C GLU A 119 -23.39 -32.32 13.68
N LEU A 120 -22.28 -32.17 12.94
CA LEU A 120 -22.23 -32.41 11.51
C LEU A 120 -22.49 -33.88 11.16
N ALA A 121 -22.03 -34.83 11.98
CA ALA A 121 -22.33 -36.25 11.83
C ALA A 121 -23.82 -36.52 12.05
N THR A 122 -24.44 -35.90 13.07
CA THR A 122 -25.88 -36.04 13.37
C THR A 122 -26.74 -35.52 12.20
N ILE A 123 -26.40 -34.35 11.65
CA ILE A 123 -27.09 -33.78 10.49
C ILE A 123 -27.00 -34.72 9.27
N LYS A 124 -25.83 -35.34 9.04
CA LYS A 124 -25.66 -36.33 7.97
C LYS A 124 -26.48 -37.60 8.17
N VAL A 125 -26.59 -38.10 9.39
CA VAL A 125 -27.40 -39.26 9.73
C VAL A 125 -28.90 -38.98 9.57
N LEU A 126 -29.34 -37.74 9.82
CA LEU A 126 -30.71 -37.28 9.56
C LEU A 126 -31.05 -37.16 8.06
N GLY A 127 -30.13 -37.52 7.15
CA GLY A 127 -30.39 -37.61 5.72
C GLY A 127 -30.04 -36.36 4.92
N PHE A 128 -29.39 -35.36 5.50
CA PHE A 128 -28.93 -34.19 4.75
C PHE A 128 -27.86 -34.57 3.71
N ARG A 129 -27.98 -33.96 2.53
CA ARG A 129 -27.02 -34.19 1.45
C ARG A 129 -25.68 -33.53 1.76
N ARG A 130 -24.58 -34.09 1.28
CA ARG A 130 -23.23 -33.56 1.49
C ARG A 130 -23.11 -32.09 1.10
N GLY A 131 -23.76 -31.66 0.02
CA GLY A 131 -23.78 -30.28 -0.44
C GLY A 131 -24.46 -29.30 0.53
N GLU A 132 -25.49 -29.76 1.24
CA GLU A 132 -26.20 -28.93 2.23
C GLU A 132 -25.36 -28.67 3.46
N VAL A 133 -24.62 -29.67 3.92
CA VAL A 133 -23.67 -29.55 5.03
C VAL A 133 -22.51 -28.61 4.65
N HIS A 134 -21.97 -28.72 3.44
CA HIS A 134 -20.95 -27.81 2.92
C HIS A 134 -21.46 -26.38 2.85
N HIS A 135 -22.69 -26.21 2.36
CA HIS A 135 -23.30 -24.87 2.24
C HIS A 135 -23.51 -24.21 3.60
N TYR A 136 -23.87 -24.97 4.62
CA TYR A 136 -24.02 -24.48 5.99
C TYR A 136 -22.69 -23.97 6.55
N VAL A 137 -21.62 -24.78 6.49
CA VAL A 137 -20.28 -24.40 6.98
C VAL A 137 -19.69 -23.23 6.18
N ASN A 138 -19.83 -23.24 4.86
CA ASN A 138 -19.31 -22.19 3.99
C ASN A 138 -20.01 -20.85 4.23
N LYS A 139 -21.32 -20.82 4.55
CA LYS A 139 -22.05 -19.61 4.90
C LYS A 139 -21.48 -18.94 6.17
N GLU A 140 -21.18 -19.73 7.19
CA GLU A 140 -20.61 -19.24 8.44
C GLU A 140 -19.24 -18.56 8.17
N THR A 141 -18.37 -19.22 7.41
CA THR A 141 -17.06 -18.67 7.04
C THR A 141 -17.20 -17.37 6.21
N LEU A 142 -18.18 -17.33 5.30
CA LEU A 142 -18.44 -16.12 4.50
C LEU A 142 -18.92 -14.95 5.36
N ILE A 143 -19.79 -15.19 6.34
CA ILE A 143 -20.27 -14.15 7.25
C ILE A 143 -19.11 -13.62 8.11
N LEU A 144 -18.26 -14.50 8.64
CA LEU A 144 -17.06 -14.12 9.39
C LEU A 144 -16.10 -13.30 8.53
N THR A 145 -15.92 -13.69 7.27
CA THR A 145 -15.08 -12.93 6.32
C THR A 145 -15.67 -11.55 6.04
N ALA A 146 -17.00 -11.45 5.87
CA ALA A 146 -17.67 -10.17 5.65
C ALA A 146 -17.49 -9.22 6.84
N ILE A 147 -17.65 -9.71 8.06
CA ILE A 147 -17.42 -8.94 9.29
C ILE A 147 -15.95 -8.55 9.40
N GLY A 148 -15.04 -9.50 9.15
CA GLY A 148 -13.59 -9.25 9.16
C GLY A 148 -13.16 -8.20 8.14
N ALA A 149 -13.71 -8.24 6.92
CA ALA A 149 -13.45 -7.24 5.90
C ALA A 149 -14.02 -5.87 6.27
N ALA A 150 -15.24 -5.83 6.80
CA ALA A 150 -15.89 -4.59 7.23
C ALA A 150 -15.13 -3.86 8.35
N LEU A 151 -14.44 -4.59 9.22
CA LEU A 151 -13.60 -4.03 10.28
C LEU A 151 -12.16 -3.83 9.82
N GLY A 152 -11.59 -4.77 9.07
CA GLY A 152 -10.19 -4.76 8.67
C GLY A 152 -9.86 -3.68 7.64
N VAL A 153 -10.76 -3.41 6.70
CA VAL A 153 -10.54 -2.39 5.66
C VAL A 153 -10.39 -0.98 6.25
N PRO A 154 -11.33 -0.48 7.09
CA PRO A 154 -11.15 0.83 7.70
C PRO A 154 -9.96 0.88 8.68
N LEU A 155 -9.70 -0.19 9.44
CA LEU A 155 -8.52 -0.25 10.29
C LEU A 155 -7.21 -0.20 9.49
N GLY A 156 -7.16 -0.87 8.34
CA GLY A 156 -6.03 -0.79 7.42
C GLY A 156 -5.80 0.62 6.88
N GLY A 157 -6.87 1.32 6.54
CA GLY A 157 -6.81 2.73 6.13
C GLY A 157 -6.26 3.64 7.24
N LEU A 158 -6.78 3.51 8.45
CA LEU A 158 -6.29 4.26 9.62
C LEU A 158 -4.81 3.98 9.92
N LEU A 159 -4.37 2.73 9.78
CA LEU A 159 -2.96 2.38 9.95
C LEU A 159 -2.09 3.03 8.86
N ALA A 160 -2.52 3.01 7.60
CA ALA A 160 -1.79 3.63 6.49
C ALA A 160 -1.62 5.15 6.73
N GLU A 161 -2.69 5.83 7.14
CA GLU A 161 -2.67 7.25 7.49
C GLU A 161 -1.75 7.55 8.68
N SER A 162 -1.81 6.71 9.73
CA SER A 162 -0.94 6.83 10.90
C SER A 162 0.54 6.63 10.55
N PHE A 163 0.86 5.67 9.70
CA PHE A 163 2.23 5.47 9.20
C PHE A 163 2.75 6.68 8.44
N THR A 164 1.92 7.28 7.62
CA THR A 164 2.29 8.50 6.89
C THR A 164 2.62 9.65 7.81
N TYR A 165 1.81 9.85 8.85
CA TYR A 165 2.06 10.89 9.85
C TYR A 165 3.39 10.68 10.59
N ILE A 166 3.74 9.44 10.91
CA ILE A 166 5.01 9.10 11.59
C ILE A 166 6.22 9.29 10.66
N LEU A 167 6.05 9.04 9.35
CA LEU A 167 7.12 9.15 8.36
C LEU A 167 7.33 10.59 7.84
N GLN A 168 6.49 11.55 8.24
CA GLN A 168 6.68 12.95 7.87
C GLN A 168 8.03 13.47 8.39
N MET A 169 8.88 13.87 7.45
CA MET A 169 10.15 14.51 7.73
C MET A 169 10.04 16.02 7.41
N PRO A 170 10.80 16.91 8.08
CA PRO A 170 10.70 18.36 7.84
C PRO A 170 10.93 18.81 6.40
N SER A 171 11.54 17.96 5.56
CA SER A 171 11.83 18.24 4.15
C SER A 171 11.09 17.36 3.15
N LEU A 172 10.20 16.48 3.64
CA LEU A 172 9.49 15.52 2.81
C LEU A 172 8.02 15.46 3.24
N TYR A 173 7.14 15.88 2.36
CA TYR A 173 5.71 15.82 2.59
C TYR A 173 5.12 14.66 1.78
N PHE A 174 4.52 13.71 2.48
CA PHE A 174 3.76 12.64 1.87
C PHE A 174 2.27 12.93 2.06
N ASP A 175 1.56 13.06 0.97
CA ASP A 175 0.10 13.05 0.97
C ASP A 175 -0.34 11.65 0.58
N VAL A 176 -0.92 10.92 1.54
CA VAL A 176 -1.39 9.56 1.28
C VAL A 176 -2.88 9.59 0.97
N GLU A 177 -3.20 9.60 -0.30
CA GLU A 177 -4.52 9.23 -0.76
C GLU A 177 -4.56 7.72 -1.02
N VAL A 178 -5.29 6.98 -0.19
CA VAL A 178 -5.57 5.57 -0.47
C VAL A 178 -6.65 5.52 -1.55
N GLU A 179 -6.28 5.09 -2.75
CA GLU A 179 -7.20 5.00 -3.87
C GLU A 179 -8.37 4.05 -3.55
N PRO A 180 -9.63 4.43 -3.81
CA PRO A 180 -10.82 3.61 -3.53
C PRO A 180 -10.74 2.19 -4.11
N LEU A 181 -10.04 2.04 -5.25
CA LEU A 181 -9.80 0.75 -5.88
C LEU A 181 -9.04 -0.22 -4.96
N SER A 182 -8.12 0.29 -4.12
CA SER A 182 -7.35 -0.52 -3.17
C SER A 182 -8.24 -1.16 -2.12
N TYR A 183 -9.25 -0.45 -1.63
CA TYR A 183 -10.24 -1.00 -0.70
C TYR A 183 -11.09 -2.10 -1.35
N VAL A 184 -11.52 -1.89 -2.58
CA VAL A 184 -12.27 -2.90 -3.35
C VAL A 184 -11.42 -4.14 -3.58
N LEU A 185 -10.15 -3.98 -3.98
CA LEU A 185 -9.22 -5.10 -4.17
C LEU A 185 -8.98 -5.88 -2.88
N ALA A 186 -8.83 -5.20 -1.74
CA ALA A 186 -8.66 -5.86 -0.44
C ALA A 186 -9.87 -6.73 -0.09
N VAL A 187 -11.09 -6.23 -0.31
CA VAL A 187 -12.32 -7.00 -0.10
C VAL A 187 -12.39 -8.19 -1.05
N VAL A 188 -12.18 -7.98 -2.35
CA VAL A 188 -12.20 -9.05 -3.37
C VAL A 188 -11.18 -10.14 -3.07
N LEU A 189 -9.96 -9.77 -2.69
CA LEU A 189 -8.92 -10.73 -2.31
C LEU A 189 -9.31 -11.52 -1.06
N SER A 190 -9.88 -10.88 -0.04
CA SER A 190 -10.34 -11.54 1.18
C SER A 190 -11.40 -12.61 0.90
N PHE A 191 -12.40 -12.29 0.08
CA PHE A 191 -13.41 -13.26 -0.34
C PHE A 191 -12.83 -14.34 -1.25
N GLY A 192 -11.89 -13.98 -2.13
CA GLY A 192 -11.17 -14.94 -2.99
C GLY A 192 -10.41 -15.99 -2.17
N PHE A 193 -9.66 -15.56 -1.16
CA PHE A 193 -8.97 -16.48 -0.25
C PHE A 193 -9.95 -17.36 0.53
N THR A 194 -11.02 -16.79 1.05
CA THR A 194 -12.06 -17.56 1.74
C THR A 194 -12.68 -18.62 0.84
N PHE A 195 -12.92 -18.29 -0.42
CA PHE A 195 -13.41 -19.25 -1.40
C PHE A 195 -12.43 -20.42 -1.63
N ILE A 196 -11.13 -20.11 -1.78
CA ILE A 196 -10.08 -21.14 -1.94
C ILE A 196 -10.01 -22.03 -0.69
N VAL A 197 -10.04 -21.43 0.52
CA VAL A 197 -10.05 -22.18 1.77
C VAL A 197 -11.27 -23.07 1.88
N ASN A 198 -12.46 -22.57 1.55
CA ASN A 198 -13.69 -23.37 1.56
C ASN A 198 -13.61 -24.57 0.62
N LEU A 199 -13.01 -24.40 -0.57
CA LEU A 199 -12.75 -25.52 -1.49
C LEU A 199 -11.80 -26.58 -0.87
N ALA A 200 -10.73 -26.16 -0.22
CA ALA A 200 -9.80 -27.05 0.45
C ALA A 200 -10.46 -27.76 1.65
N THR A 201 -11.23 -27.04 2.44
CA THR A 201 -11.93 -27.54 3.64
C THR A 201 -13.05 -28.51 3.29
N ASN A 202 -13.73 -28.32 2.15
CA ASN A 202 -14.74 -29.26 1.66
C ASN A 202 -14.19 -30.69 1.46
N ARG A 203 -12.90 -30.83 1.12
CA ARG A 203 -12.24 -32.14 1.03
C ARG A 203 -12.10 -32.79 2.41
N THR A 204 -11.85 -32.03 3.43
CA THR A 204 -11.75 -32.49 4.83
C THR A 204 -13.12 -32.90 5.37
N LEU A 205 -14.17 -32.10 5.09
CA LEU A 205 -15.56 -32.44 5.44
C LEU A 205 -16.03 -33.75 4.84
N ASN A 206 -15.60 -34.09 3.64
CA ASN A 206 -15.95 -35.36 2.97
C ASN A 206 -15.32 -36.56 3.66
N LYS A 207 -14.21 -36.40 4.36
CA LYS A 207 -13.48 -37.49 5.06
C LYS A 207 -13.97 -37.77 6.46
N ILE A 208 -14.98 -37.03 6.97
CA ILE A 208 -15.52 -37.28 8.30
C ILE A 208 -16.22 -38.62 8.33
N ASP A 209 -15.67 -39.55 9.13
CA ASP A 209 -16.28 -40.86 9.41
C ASP A 209 -17.44 -40.69 10.39
N MET A 210 -18.65 -40.97 9.89
CA MET A 210 -19.90 -40.85 10.66
C MET A 210 -19.95 -41.85 11.82
N VAL A 211 -19.46 -43.06 11.57
CA VAL A 211 -19.55 -44.16 12.55
C VAL A 211 -18.58 -43.92 13.70
N GLY A 212 -17.35 -43.53 13.38
CA GLY A 212 -16.34 -43.21 14.38
C GLY A 212 -16.68 -41.96 15.22
N ALA A 213 -17.31 -40.94 14.62
CA ALA A 213 -17.70 -39.73 15.32
C ALA A 213 -18.85 -39.91 16.32
N LEU A 214 -19.71 -40.90 16.10
CA LEU A 214 -20.82 -41.24 17.02
C LEU A 214 -20.40 -42.26 18.09
N LYS A 215 -19.45 -43.17 17.77
CA LYS A 215 -18.99 -44.23 18.66
C LYS A 215 -18.00 -43.76 19.75
N SER A 216 -17.34 -42.60 19.55
CA SER A 216 -16.46 -42.00 20.55
C SER A 216 -17.22 -41.34 21.73
N ALA A 217 -18.48 -41.66 21.91
CA ALA A 217 -19.38 -41.14 22.95
C ALA A 217 -19.69 -42.14 24.06
N GLU A 218 -19.19 -43.33 23.99
CA GLU A 218 -19.13 -44.32 25.05
C GLU A 218 -17.70 -44.41 25.63
#